data_930bd1814cd536c147e7891e7959c06b
#
_entry.id   930bd1814cd536c147e7891e7959c06b
#
_cell.length_a   1.000
_cell.length_b   1.000
_cell.length_c   1.000
_cell.angle_alpha   90.00
_cell.angle_beta   90.00
_cell.angle_gamma   90.00
#
_symmetry.space_group_name_H-M   'P 1'
#
loop_
_entity.id
_entity.type
_entity.pdbx_description
1 polymer ?
#
loop_
_entity_poly.entity_id
_entity_poly.type
_entity_poly.pdbx_seq_one_letter_code
_entity_poly.pdbx_strand_id
1 'polypeptide(L)'
;MDRETVDGEITSGASGAFARCGVVLAVPALLLVGSCAASAQGPKLLLPMATLQTAAAFDAARAAFEHCRKAGYTVTVAVVDRGGHALAVLRDPLAGPHTVNTAIGKASTAASFRMDTGDLARETQSGRPQSGIRDVPGVVAVGGGLPVQAKGSLVGGIGVSGAPSGDADTICAKAGIAAVSDNLELE
;
A
#
# COMPACT_ATOMS: atom_id res chain seq x y z
N MET A 1 4.66 -7.55 44.57
CA MET A 1 4.32 -6.49 45.47
C MET A 1 4.41 -5.21 44.63
N ASP A 2 3.39 -4.52 44.19
CA ASP A 2 2.01 -4.43 44.66
C ASP A 2 1.04 -4.34 43.44
N ARG A 3 -0.10 -4.96 43.62
CA ARG A 3 -1.28 -4.83 42.73
C ARG A 3 -2.09 -3.62 43.20
N GLU A 4 -2.41 -2.70 42.31
CA GLU A 4 -3.49 -1.73 42.57
C GLU A 4 -4.65 -2.02 41.63
N THR A 5 -5.72 -2.45 42.25
CA THR A 5 -7.06 -2.62 41.71
C THR A 5 -7.81 -1.30 41.79
N VAL A 6 -8.41 -0.84 40.68
CA VAL A 6 -9.34 0.31 40.72
C VAL A 6 -10.73 -0.20 40.35
N ASP A 7 -11.56 -0.36 41.38
CA ASP A 7 -13.02 -0.56 41.28
C ASP A 7 -13.70 0.79 41.02
N GLY A 8 -14.48 0.89 39.96
CA GLY A 8 -15.32 2.05 39.64
C GLY A 8 -16.80 1.67 39.62
N GLU A 9 -17.49 2.05 40.65
CA GLU A 9 -18.92 1.88 40.88
C GLU A 9 -19.80 2.55 39.80
N ILE A 10 -20.78 1.83 39.27
CA ILE A 10 -21.86 2.37 38.43
C ILE A 10 -23.08 2.59 39.31
N THR A 11 -23.42 3.85 39.58
CA THR A 11 -24.66 4.21 40.29
C THR A 11 -25.82 4.31 39.31
N SER A 12 -26.86 3.47 39.62
CA SER A 12 -28.19 3.50 39.06
C SER A 12 -28.97 4.74 39.54
N GLY A 13 -29.58 5.45 38.58
CA GLY A 13 -30.54 6.53 38.87
C GLY A 13 -31.85 6.27 38.13
N ALA A 14 -32.78 5.63 38.80
CA ALA A 14 -34.18 5.55 38.39
C ALA A 14 -34.97 6.76 38.89
N SER A 15 -35.72 7.42 38.03
CA SER A 15 -36.84 8.29 38.47
C SER A 15 -37.99 8.20 37.49
N GLY A 16 -39.06 7.68 37.98
CA GLY A 16 -40.34 7.56 37.32
C GLY A 16 -41.13 8.87 37.32
N ALA A 17 -42.03 9.02 36.39
CA ALA A 17 -43.14 9.93 36.47
C ALA A 17 -44.39 9.34 35.83
N PHE A 18 -45.43 9.40 36.57
CA PHE A 18 -46.75 8.80 36.41
C PHE A 18 -47.64 9.41 35.31
N ALA A 19 -48.38 8.56 34.71
CA ALA A 19 -49.66 8.60 34.02
C ALA A 19 -50.45 9.89 33.93
N ARG A 20 -51.01 10.11 32.73
CA ARG A 20 -52.38 10.59 32.58
C ARG A 20 -53.09 9.88 31.43
N CYS A 21 -54.10 9.14 31.80
CA CYS A 21 -55.06 8.48 30.94
C CYS A 21 -55.96 9.54 30.25
N GLY A 22 -55.99 9.51 28.93
CA GLY A 22 -56.92 10.28 28.11
C GLY A 22 -57.51 9.36 27.04
N VAL A 23 -58.75 8.98 27.22
CA VAL A 23 -59.55 8.21 26.25
C VAL A 23 -59.85 9.13 25.06
N VAL A 24 -59.42 8.78 23.86
CA VAL A 24 -59.90 9.34 22.60
C VAL A 24 -60.11 8.20 21.60
N LEU A 25 -61.26 8.25 21.01
CA LEU A 25 -61.94 7.39 20.07
C LEU A 25 -61.13 6.76 18.95
N ALA A 26 -61.44 5.52 18.67
CA ALA A 26 -60.82 4.66 17.65
C ALA A 26 -61.05 5.17 16.21
N VAL A 27 -59.96 5.23 15.48
CA VAL A 27 -59.94 5.12 14.01
C VAL A 27 -58.92 3.99 13.67
N PRO A 28 -59.29 2.95 12.92
CA PRO A 28 -58.34 1.90 12.57
C PRO A 28 -57.44 2.42 11.46
N ALA A 29 -56.33 3.02 11.83
CA ALA A 29 -55.23 3.24 10.94
C ALA A 29 -54.47 1.92 10.74
N LEU A 30 -54.64 1.35 9.57
CA LEU A 30 -53.89 0.18 9.10
C LEU A 30 -52.39 0.57 9.02
N LEU A 31 -51.68 0.36 10.12
CA LEU A 31 -50.22 0.50 10.19
C LEU A 31 -49.58 -0.62 9.38
N LEU A 32 -49.20 -0.30 8.13
CA LEU A 32 -48.18 -1.06 7.39
C LEU A 32 -46.89 -1.00 8.17
N VAL A 33 -46.68 -1.97 9.05
CA VAL A 33 -45.37 -2.18 9.70
C VAL A 33 -44.44 -2.73 8.63
N GLY A 34 -43.79 -1.83 7.91
CA GLY A 34 -42.65 -2.17 7.04
C GLY A 34 -41.54 -2.72 7.91
N SER A 35 -41.41 -4.04 7.98
CA SER A 35 -40.29 -4.71 8.61
C SER A 35 -39.04 -4.34 7.83
N CYS A 36 -38.29 -3.33 8.30
CA CYS A 36 -36.89 -3.13 7.90
C CYS A 36 -36.11 -4.34 8.40
N ALA A 37 -36.01 -5.39 7.59
CA ALA A 37 -35.06 -6.46 7.80
C ALA A 37 -33.65 -5.86 7.66
N ALA A 38 -33.07 -5.40 8.75
CA ALA A 38 -31.64 -5.11 8.82
C ALA A 38 -30.91 -6.44 8.59
N SER A 39 -30.42 -6.65 7.38
CA SER A 39 -29.53 -7.77 7.08
C SER A 39 -28.29 -7.63 7.96
N ALA A 40 -28.24 -8.37 9.04
CA ALA A 40 -27.04 -8.53 9.86
C ALA A 40 -25.99 -9.25 8.99
N GLN A 41 -25.19 -8.48 8.24
CA GLN A 41 -24.04 -9.03 7.56
C GLN A 41 -23.06 -9.47 8.65
N GLY A 42 -22.79 -10.77 8.70
CA GLY A 42 -21.75 -11.32 9.56
C GLY A 42 -20.40 -10.65 9.31
N PRO A 43 -19.42 -10.84 10.20
CA PRO A 43 -18.11 -10.23 10.06
C PRO A 43 -17.50 -10.60 8.70
N LYS A 44 -17.02 -9.60 7.94
CA LYS A 44 -16.32 -9.83 6.67
C LYS A 44 -15.01 -10.55 6.97
N LEU A 45 -14.90 -11.81 6.58
CA LEU A 45 -13.69 -12.61 6.75
C LEU A 45 -12.64 -12.38 5.66
N LEU A 46 -13.02 -11.73 4.55
CA LEU A 46 -12.15 -11.46 3.42
C LEU A 46 -11.90 -9.96 3.31
N LEU A 47 -10.63 -9.59 3.11
CA LEU A 47 -10.22 -8.23 2.82
C LEU A 47 -10.02 -8.08 1.30
N PRO A 48 -10.84 -7.30 0.59
CA PRO A 48 -10.57 -6.94 -0.81
C PRO A 48 -9.36 -6.01 -0.84
N MET A 49 -8.39 -6.32 -1.70
CA MET A 49 -7.19 -5.51 -1.88
C MET A 49 -6.97 -5.19 -3.36
N ALA A 50 -6.73 -3.91 -3.65
CA ALA A 50 -6.28 -3.49 -4.97
C ALA A 50 -4.81 -3.91 -5.19
N THR A 51 -4.50 -4.34 -6.40
CA THR A 51 -3.14 -4.64 -6.85
C THR A 51 -2.99 -4.26 -8.31
N LEU A 52 -1.76 -4.01 -8.77
CA LEU A 52 -1.51 -3.66 -10.16
C LEU A 52 -1.90 -4.80 -11.10
N GLN A 53 -2.53 -4.45 -12.22
CA GLN A 53 -2.68 -5.33 -13.37
C GLN A 53 -1.35 -5.44 -14.13
N THR A 54 -1.10 -6.61 -14.74
CA THR A 54 0.14 -6.85 -15.51
C THR A 54 0.32 -5.85 -16.66
N ALA A 55 -0.76 -5.41 -17.30
CA ALA A 55 -0.69 -4.41 -18.38
C ALA A 55 -0.14 -3.07 -17.86
N ALA A 56 -0.67 -2.55 -16.74
CA ALA A 56 -0.19 -1.32 -16.11
C ALA A 56 1.27 -1.46 -15.63
N ALA A 57 1.62 -2.63 -15.07
CA ALA A 57 3.00 -2.93 -14.67
C ALA A 57 3.96 -2.91 -15.86
N PHE A 58 3.55 -3.46 -17.01
CA PHE A 58 4.34 -3.44 -18.24
C PHE A 58 4.52 -2.01 -18.79
N ASP A 59 3.46 -1.21 -18.82
CA ASP A 59 3.54 0.18 -19.29
C ASP A 59 4.44 1.04 -18.40
N ALA A 60 4.35 0.90 -17.08
CA ALA A 60 5.25 1.55 -16.13
C ALA A 60 6.71 1.11 -16.33
N ALA A 61 6.95 -0.21 -16.48
CA ALA A 61 8.28 -0.73 -16.70
C ALA A 61 8.88 -0.21 -18.00
N ARG A 62 8.11 -0.20 -19.09
CA ARG A 62 8.52 0.31 -20.40
C ARG A 62 8.87 1.78 -20.33
N ALA A 63 8.04 2.61 -19.72
CA ALA A 63 8.27 4.05 -19.62
C ALA A 63 9.55 4.36 -18.82
N ALA A 64 9.77 3.69 -17.69
CA ALA A 64 10.99 3.81 -16.90
C ALA A 64 12.23 3.38 -17.71
N PHE A 65 12.15 2.25 -18.40
CA PHE A 65 13.20 1.71 -19.23
C PHE A 65 13.59 2.67 -20.37
N GLU A 66 12.61 3.18 -21.10
CA GLU A 66 12.84 4.13 -22.18
C GLU A 66 13.41 5.46 -21.67
N HIS A 67 12.98 5.92 -20.51
CA HIS A 67 13.54 7.12 -19.86
C HIS A 67 15.02 6.95 -19.58
N CYS A 68 15.41 5.84 -18.94
CA CYS A 68 16.82 5.53 -18.69
C CYS A 68 17.63 5.39 -19.97
N ARG A 69 17.10 4.73 -21.00
CA ARG A 69 17.78 4.60 -22.30
C ARG A 69 18.05 5.95 -22.98
N LYS A 70 17.07 6.88 -22.93
CA LYS A 70 17.25 8.25 -23.45
C LYS A 70 18.36 9.01 -22.73
N ALA A 71 18.57 8.71 -21.44
CA ALA A 71 19.70 9.24 -20.66
C ALA A 71 21.03 8.50 -20.89
N GLY A 72 21.05 7.49 -21.76
CA GLY A 72 22.25 6.71 -22.08
C GLY A 72 22.57 5.59 -21.07
N TYR A 73 21.62 5.23 -20.19
CA TYR A 73 21.83 4.20 -19.18
C TYR A 73 21.33 2.83 -19.65
N THR A 74 22.07 1.78 -19.32
CA THR A 74 21.71 0.39 -19.55
C THR A 74 21.22 -0.23 -18.23
N VAL A 75 19.92 -0.40 -18.10
CA VAL A 75 19.27 -0.76 -16.83
C VAL A 75 18.40 -2.00 -16.93
N THR A 76 18.06 -2.56 -15.78
CA THR A 76 16.90 -3.41 -15.58
C THR A 76 15.84 -2.63 -14.81
N VAL A 77 14.60 -2.75 -15.25
CA VAL A 77 13.41 -2.25 -14.55
C VAL A 77 12.55 -3.45 -14.15
N ALA A 78 12.09 -3.47 -12.92
CA ALA A 78 11.13 -4.45 -12.42
C ALA A 78 9.93 -3.75 -11.81
N VAL A 79 8.73 -4.26 -12.09
CA VAL A 79 7.49 -3.85 -11.42
C VAL A 79 6.90 -5.07 -10.73
N VAL A 80 6.55 -4.90 -9.46
CA VAL A 80 5.99 -5.95 -8.61
C VAL A 80 4.55 -5.61 -8.20
N ASP A 81 3.78 -6.64 -7.86
CA ASP A 81 2.47 -6.49 -7.26
C ASP A 81 2.57 -5.99 -5.81
N ARG A 82 1.42 -5.82 -5.16
CA ARG A 82 1.35 -5.43 -3.75
C ARG A 82 2.07 -6.39 -2.78
N GLY A 83 2.16 -7.68 -3.14
CA GLY A 83 2.84 -8.72 -2.37
C GLY A 83 4.36 -8.79 -2.62
N GLY A 84 4.87 -7.97 -3.55
CA GLY A 84 6.29 -7.96 -3.91
C GLY A 84 6.67 -8.98 -4.99
N HIS A 85 5.70 -9.63 -5.66
CA HIS A 85 5.95 -10.58 -6.74
C HIS A 85 6.08 -9.87 -8.07
N ALA A 86 7.05 -10.27 -8.90
CA ALA A 86 7.31 -9.65 -10.18
C ALA A 86 6.15 -9.83 -11.17
N LEU A 87 5.63 -8.71 -11.72
CA LEU A 87 4.64 -8.65 -12.79
C LEU A 87 5.29 -8.38 -14.14
N ALA A 88 6.28 -7.50 -14.19
CA ALA A 88 7.02 -7.17 -15.39
C ALA A 88 8.51 -6.92 -15.06
N VAL A 89 9.39 -7.45 -15.91
CA VAL A 89 10.84 -7.20 -15.84
C VAL A 89 11.37 -6.94 -17.24
N LEU A 90 11.97 -5.76 -17.42
CA LEU A 90 12.63 -5.37 -18.67
C LEU A 90 14.11 -5.15 -18.40
N ARG A 91 14.96 -5.83 -19.13
CA ARG A 91 16.43 -5.72 -19.00
C ARG A 91 17.05 -5.30 -20.31
N ASP A 92 17.90 -4.27 -20.29
CA ASP A 92 18.79 -3.97 -21.40
C ASP A 92 19.81 -5.11 -21.55
N PRO A 93 20.08 -5.61 -22.77
CA PRO A 93 21.07 -6.69 -22.98
C PRO A 93 22.47 -6.34 -22.46
N LEU A 94 22.80 -5.07 -22.37
CA LEU A 94 24.09 -4.58 -21.85
C LEU A 94 24.06 -4.29 -20.34
N ALA A 95 22.91 -4.34 -19.69
CA ALA A 95 22.84 -4.20 -18.23
C ALA A 95 23.54 -5.36 -17.52
N GLY A 96 24.23 -5.06 -16.43
CA GLY A 96 24.95 -6.09 -15.65
C GLY A 96 24.01 -7.20 -15.16
N PRO A 97 24.46 -8.46 -15.10
CA PRO A 97 23.58 -9.60 -14.74
C PRO A 97 22.98 -9.47 -13.34
N HIS A 98 23.64 -8.80 -12.40
CA HIS A 98 23.13 -8.54 -11.05
C HIS A 98 21.92 -7.61 -11.02
N THR A 99 21.74 -6.77 -12.05
CA THR A 99 20.70 -5.73 -12.07
C THR A 99 19.28 -6.30 -12.04
N VAL A 100 19.06 -7.52 -12.53
CA VAL A 100 17.76 -8.18 -12.52
C VAL A 100 17.28 -8.40 -11.08
N ASN A 101 18.07 -9.10 -10.28
CA ASN A 101 17.71 -9.37 -8.89
C ASN A 101 17.71 -8.08 -8.05
N THR A 102 18.59 -7.13 -8.35
CA THR A 102 18.62 -5.83 -7.65
C THR A 102 17.37 -5.01 -7.95
N ALA A 103 16.91 -4.94 -9.21
CA ALA A 103 15.68 -4.22 -9.57
C ALA A 103 14.45 -4.83 -8.91
N ILE A 104 14.31 -6.17 -8.94
CA ILE A 104 13.23 -6.89 -8.25
C ILE A 104 13.30 -6.63 -6.74
N GLY A 105 14.49 -6.76 -6.14
CA GLY A 105 14.70 -6.52 -4.72
C GLY A 105 14.35 -5.08 -4.31
N LYS A 106 14.73 -4.06 -5.09
CA LYS A 106 14.36 -2.66 -4.85
C LYS A 106 12.84 -2.47 -4.92
N ALA A 107 12.17 -3.03 -5.95
CA ALA A 107 10.72 -2.94 -6.09
C ALA A 107 9.99 -3.60 -4.93
N SER A 108 10.38 -4.82 -4.57
CA SER A 108 9.79 -5.57 -3.44
C SER A 108 10.04 -4.89 -2.10
N THR A 109 11.25 -4.35 -1.89
CA THR A 109 11.58 -3.58 -0.68
C THR A 109 10.70 -2.34 -0.59
N ALA A 110 10.55 -1.57 -1.66
CA ALA A 110 9.72 -0.37 -1.68
C ALA A 110 8.25 -0.70 -1.39
N ALA A 111 7.70 -1.78 -1.96
CA ALA A 111 6.34 -2.25 -1.68
C ALA A 111 6.18 -2.71 -0.23
N SER A 112 7.14 -3.45 0.31
CA SER A 112 7.09 -4.01 1.67
C SER A 112 7.17 -2.94 2.74
N PHE A 113 8.11 -2.01 2.61
CA PHE A 113 8.33 -0.92 3.57
C PHE A 113 7.46 0.31 3.29
N ARG A 114 6.76 0.36 2.14
CA ARG A 114 5.95 1.51 1.67
C ARG A 114 6.75 2.81 1.66
N MET A 115 8.01 2.71 1.27
CA MET A 115 9.00 3.77 1.34
C MET A 115 9.92 3.72 0.13
N ASP A 116 10.40 4.88 -0.30
CA ASP A 116 11.51 4.98 -1.24
C ASP A 116 12.75 4.25 -0.67
N THR A 117 13.37 3.38 -1.47
CA THR A 117 14.55 2.64 -1.03
C THR A 117 15.78 3.51 -0.80
N GLY A 118 15.81 4.73 -1.36
CA GLY A 118 16.81 5.74 -1.03
C GLY A 118 16.63 6.31 0.37
N ASP A 119 15.37 6.53 0.79
CA ASP A 119 15.05 6.94 2.15
C ASP A 119 15.39 5.82 3.14
N LEU A 120 14.99 4.58 2.82
CA LEU A 120 15.34 3.42 3.62
C LEU A 120 16.87 3.28 3.75
N ALA A 121 17.61 3.54 2.66
CA ALA A 121 19.08 3.52 2.71
C ALA A 121 19.65 4.53 3.71
N ARG A 122 19.05 5.72 3.82
CA ARG A 122 19.47 6.75 4.79
C ARG A 122 19.14 6.35 6.22
N GLU A 123 17.96 5.80 6.47
CA GLU A 123 17.50 5.38 7.80
C GLU A 123 18.25 4.15 8.33
N THR A 124 18.80 3.33 7.43
CA THR A 124 19.48 2.07 7.78
C THR A 124 21.01 2.14 7.70
N GLN A 125 21.59 3.34 7.71
CA GLN A 125 23.05 3.51 7.75
C GLN A 125 23.64 2.82 8.99
N SER A 126 24.91 2.42 8.90
CA SER A 126 25.65 1.88 10.04
C SER A 126 25.58 2.83 11.23
N GLY A 127 25.32 2.30 12.42
CA GLY A 127 25.14 3.06 13.66
C GLY A 127 23.73 3.64 13.87
N ARG A 128 22.81 3.51 12.90
CA ARG A 128 21.41 3.83 13.09
C ARG A 128 20.66 2.68 13.79
N PRO A 129 19.59 2.96 14.57
CA PRO A 129 18.79 1.89 15.22
C PRO A 129 18.22 0.86 14.23
N GLN A 130 17.93 1.28 12.98
CA GLN A 130 17.34 0.45 11.94
C GLN A 130 18.39 -0.26 11.05
N SER A 131 19.68 -0.19 11.39
CA SER A 131 20.75 -0.74 10.53
C SER A 131 20.60 -2.24 10.25
N GLY A 132 20.06 -3.03 11.18
CA GLY A 132 19.80 -4.45 11.00
C GLY A 132 18.79 -4.81 9.91
N ILE A 133 18.00 -3.85 9.42
CA ILE A 133 17.09 -4.07 8.26
C ILE A 133 17.88 -4.51 7.01
N ARG A 134 19.13 -4.07 6.85
CA ARG A 134 19.99 -4.45 5.72
C ARG A 134 20.35 -5.93 5.70
N ASP A 135 20.24 -6.61 6.84
CA ASP A 135 20.55 -8.04 7.00
C ASP A 135 19.32 -8.92 6.76
N VAL A 136 18.13 -8.32 6.55
CA VAL A 136 16.90 -9.06 6.23
C VAL A 136 17.00 -9.58 4.80
N PRO A 137 16.85 -10.90 4.56
CA PRO A 137 16.95 -11.48 3.23
C PRO A 137 15.98 -10.84 2.24
N GLY A 138 16.49 -10.47 1.06
CA GLY A 138 15.70 -9.85 -0.02
C GLY A 138 15.51 -8.34 0.10
N VAL A 139 15.92 -7.72 1.20
CA VAL A 139 15.88 -6.26 1.34
C VAL A 139 17.04 -5.61 0.58
N VAL A 140 16.71 -4.63 -0.27
CA VAL A 140 17.70 -3.84 -1.01
C VAL A 140 17.53 -2.36 -0.65
N ALA A 141 18.29 -1.91 0.35
CA ALA A 141 18.31 -0.52 0.81
C ALA A 141 19.28 0.32 -0.02
N VAL A 142 18.95 0.53 -1.31
CA VAL A 142 19.67 1.36 -2.29
C VAL A 142 18.65 2.07 -3.16
N GLY A 143 18.80 3.38 -3.39
CA GLY A 143 17.86 4.17 -4.20
C GLY A 143 17.52 3.56 -5.56
N GLY A 144 16.34 3.86 -6.06
CA GLY A 144 15.79 3.34 -7.31
C GLY A 144 14.57 2.44 -7.15
N GLY A 145 14.13 2.12 -5.91
CA GLY A 145 12.86 1.46 -5.64
C GLY A 145 11.84 2.44 -5.11
N LEU A 146 10.63 2.44 -5.66
CA LEU A 146 9.53 3.30 -5.27
C LEU A 146 8.24 2.49 -5.07
N PRO A 147 7.43 2.80 -4.04
CA PRO A 147 6.08 2.25 -3.93
C PRO A 147 5.18 2.83 -5.02
N VAL A 148 4.32 2.01 -5.60
CA VAL A 148 3.26 2.43 -6.52
C VAL A 148 1.95 2.49 -5.75
N GLN A 149 1.29 3.65 -5.79
CA GLN A 149 0.05 3.90 -5.08
C GLN A 149 -1.06 4.29 -6.04
N ALA A 150 -2.28 3.95 -5.66
CA ALA A 150 -3.52 4.39 -6.30
C ALA A 150 -4.48 4.88 -5.20
N LYS A 151 -5.00 6.09 -5.31
CA LYS A 151 -5.89 6.71 -4.28
C LYS A 151 -5.34 6.57 -2.85
N GLY A 152 -4.04 6.79 -2.68
CA GLY A 152 -3.35 6.68 -1.38
C GLY A 152 -3.15 5.25 -0.86
N SER A 153 -3.56 4.23 -1.61
CA SER A 153 -3.35 2.82 -1.24
C SER A 153 -2.18 2.22 -2.02
N LEU A 154 -1.36 1.42 -1.34
CA LEU A 154 -0.30 0.67 -2.01
C LEU A 154 -0.91 -0.37 -2.96
N VAL A 155 -0.48 -0.38 -4.22
CA VAL A 155 -0.89 -1.36 -5.23
C VAL A 155 0.26 -2.17 -5.82
N GLY A 156 1.51 -1.73 -5.60
CA GLY A 156 2.69 -2.43 -6.09
C GLY A 156 3.97 -1.66 -5.79
N GLY A 157 5.04 -2.01 -6.49
CA GLY A 157 6.34 -1.32 -6.43
C GLY A 157 7.06 -1.36 -7.77
N ILE A 158 7.90 -0.37 -8.02
CA ILE A 158 8.81 -0.32 -9.17
C ILE A 158 10.26 -0.22 -8.68
N GLY A 159 11.18 -0.89 -9.36
CA GLY A 159 12.60 -0.84 -9.06
C GLY A 159 13.43 -0.74 -10.34
N VAL A 160 14.43 0.13 -10.32
CA VAL A 160 15.40 0.31 -11.40
C VAL A 160 16.80 0.05 -10.88
N SER A 161 17.62 -0.60 -11.69
CA SER A 161 19.01 -0.87 -11.35
C SER A 161 19.89 -0.86 -12.61
N GLY A 162 21.03 -0.17 -12.55
CA GLY A 162 22.00 -0.12 -13.62
C GLY A 162 22.43 1.29 -14.03
N ALA A 163 21.72 2.33 -13.60
CA ALA A 163 22.17 3.71 -13.76
C ALA A 163 23.38 4.01 -12.83
N PRO A 164 24.14 5.09 -13.07
CA PRO A 164 25.36 5.40 -12.32
C PRO A 164 25.15 5.60 -10.81
N SER A 165 23.93 5.91 -10.37
CA SER A 165 23.59 6.10 -8.97
C SER A 165 22.17 5.67 -8.66
N GLY A 166 21.87 5.44 -7.37
CA GLY A 166 20.50 5.18 -6.91
C GLY A 166 19.56 6.35 -7.19
N ASP A 167 20.04 7.59 -7.21
CA ASP A 167 19.24 8.76 -7.56
C ASP A 167 18.87 8.76 -9.06
N ALA A 168 19.79 8.39 -9.93
CA ALA A 168 19.52 8.25 -11.36
C ALA A 168 18.51 7.11 -11.62
N ASP A 169 18.65 5.96 -10.92
CA ASP A 169 17.67 4.88 -10.95
C ASP A 169 16.29 5.39 -10.49
N THR A 170 16.24 6.19 -9.41
CA THR A 170 15.00 6.77 -8.85
C THR A 170 14.31 7.70 -9.86
N ILE A 171 15.05 8.50 -10.62
CA ILE A 171 14.49 9.37 -11.67
C ILE A 171 13.78 8.54 -12.74
N CYS A 172 14.39 7.43 -13.18
CA CYS A 172 13.77 6.53 -14.14
C CYS A 172 12.51 5.84 -13.57
N ALA A 173 12.57 5.39 -12.30
CA ALA A 173 11.42 4.79 -11.63
C ALA A 173 10.25 5.78 -11.55
N LYS A 174 10.50 7.05 -11.22
CA LYS A 174 9.49 8.12 -11.22
C LYS A 174 8.83 8.31 -12.58
N ALA A 175 9.62 8.27 -13.67
CA ALA A 175 9.07 8.36 -15.03
C ALA A 175 8.13 7.18 -15.35
N GLY A 176 8.44 5.98 -14.84
CA GLY A 176 7.56 4.81 -14.96
C GLY A 176 6.23 4.98 -14.23
N ILE A 177 6.27 5.45 -12.99
CA ILE A 177 5.05 5.71 -12.21
C ILE A 177 4.21 6.79 -12.89
N ALA A 178 4.83 7.90 -13.32
CA ALA A 178 4.14 9.01 -13.96
C ALA A 178 3.37 8.60 -15.23
N ALA A 179 3.85 7.59 -15.95
CA ALA A 179 3.19 7.10 -17.16
C ALA A 179 1.85 6.38 -16.90
N VAL A 180 1.59 5.94 -15.67
CA VAL A 180 0.37 5.18 -15.32
C VAL A 180 -0.45 5.86 -14.23
N SER A 181 0.07 6.91 -13.58
CA SER A 181 -0.55 7.53 -12.40
C SER A 181 -1.97 8.03 -12.67
N ASP A 182 -2.20 8.73 -13.79
CA ASP A 182 -3.51 9.29 -14.10
C ASP A 182 -4.59 8.20 -14.21
N ASN A 183 -4.27 7.07 -14.83
CA ASN A 183 -5.19 5.94 -14.94
C ASN A 183 -5.44 5.28 -13.57
N LEU A 184 -4.40 5.17 -12.73
CA LEU A 184 -4.53 4.60 -11.38
C LEU A 184 -5.40 5.45 -10.44
N GLU A 185 -5.42 6.78 -10.65
CA GLU A 185 -6.26 7.68 -9.84
C GLU A 185 -7.72 7.70 -10.31
N LEU A 186 -8.02 7.21 -11.54
CA LEU A 186 -9.38 7.14 -12.08
C LEU A 186 -10.12 5.85 -11.68
N GLU A 187 -9.41 4.77 -11.40
CA GLU A 187 -9.99 3.48 -10.99
C GLU A 187 -10.38 3.45 -9.50
#